data_7f288298d101fb4abe43e7edc540a536
#
_entry.id   7f288298d101fb4abe43e7edc540a536
#
_cell.length_a   1.000
_cell.length_b   1.000
_cell.length_c   1.000
_cell.angle_alpha   90.00
_cell.angle_beta   90.00
_cell.angle_gamma   90.00
#
_symmetry.space_group_name_H-M   'P 1'
#
loop_
_entity.id
_entity.type
_entity.pdbx_description
1 polymer ?
#
loop_
_entity_poly.entity_id
_entity_poly.type
_entity_poly.pdbx_seq_one_letter_code
_entity_poly.pdbx_strand_id
1 'polypeptide(L)'
;DGMCFDSEGHIWVAMWGAGSVLKLDQTGTVRAKYCLPAVNVTNVCFAGEVLDRLIVSSARISADHHKPEEDYGAGQLIEIMGHKSSGIKQCQAQIPK
;
A
#
# COMPACT_ATOMS: atom_id res chain seq x y z
N ASP A 1 -0.64 6.61 5.99
CA ASP A 1 0.71 6.32 6.40
C ASP A 1 1.62 6.32 5.16
N GLY A 2 2.31 5.25 4.84
CA GLY A 2 3.19 5.27 3.66
C GLY A 2 2.45 5.47 2.35
N MET A 3 3.18 5.94 1.33
CA MET A 3 2.59 6.22 0.02
C MET A 3 3.63 6.06 -1.10
N CYS A 4 3.15 5.90 -2.32
CA CYS A 4 4.00 5.86 -3.51
C CYS A 4 3.23 6.40 -4.72
N PHE A 5 3.98 6.74 -5.78
CA PHE A 5 3.39 7.15 -7.06
C PHE A 5 3.37 5.98 -8.04
N ASP A 6 2.39 5.99 -8.95
CA ASP A 6 2.42 5.09 -10.09
C ASP A 6 2.88 5.83 -11.36
N SER A 7 2.97 5.09 -12.46
CA SER A 7 3.47 5.63 -13.73
C SER A 7 2.56 6.67 -14.37
N GLU A 8 1.31 6.74 -13.92
CA GLU A 8 0.33 7.72 -14.42
C GLU A 8 0.17 8.92 -13.49
N GLY A 9 0.99 9.02 -12.44
CA GLY A 9 0.96 10.14 -11.50
C GLY A 9 -0.08 10.03 -10.41
N HIS A 10 -0.72 8.87 -10.25
CA HIS A 10 -1.62 8.65 -9.12
C HIS A 10 -0.81 8.39 -7.86
N ILE A 11 -1.37 8.73 -6.72
CA ILE A 11 -0.79 8.48 -5.41
C ILE A 11 -1.51 7.32 -4.77
N TRP A 12 -0.74 6.33 -4.29
CA TRP A 12 -1.26 5.19 -3.55
C TRP A 12 -0.90 5.36 -2.08
N VAL A 13 -1.90 5.36 -1.21
CA VAL A 13 -1.73 5.70 0.20
C VAL A 13 -2.22 4.57 1.09
N ALA A 14 -1.36 4.13 1.99
CA ALA A 14 -1.72 3.17 3.03
C ALA A 14 -2.48 3.90 4.14
N MET A 15 -3.68 3.42 4.46
CA MET A 15 -4.56 4.05 5.43
C MET A 15 -4.51 3.31 6.76
N TRP A 16 -3.65 3.80 7.65
CA TRP A 16 -3.52 3.26 9.00
C TRP A 16 -4.84 3.37 9.75
N GLY A 17 -5.25 2.27 10.37
CA GLY A 17 -6.50 2.23 11.14
C GLY A 17 -7.76 2.07 10.30
N ALA A 18 -7.64 2.16 8.98
CA ALA A 18 -8.79 2.07 8.07
C ALA A 18 -8.80 0.81 7.21
N GLY A 19 -7.77 -0.03 7.32
CA GLY A 19 -7.73 -1.33 6.65
C GLY A 19 -7.78 -1.24 5.14
N SER A 20 -7.20 -0.22 4.54
CA SER A 20 -7.32 0.00 3.10
C SER A 20 -6.12 0.72 2.51
N VAL A 21 -6.03 0.61 1.18
CA VAL A 21 -5.15 1.44 0.35
C VAL A 21 -6.02 2.25 -0.58
N LEU A 22 -5.76 3.55 -0.66
CA LEU A 22 -6.46 4.44 -1.58
C LEU A 22 -5.58 4.80 -2.76
N LYS A 23 -6.18 4.88 -3.94
CA LYS A 23 -5.56 5.44 -5.14
C LYS A 23 -6.17 6.81 -5.38
N LEU A 24 -5.34 7.84 -5.34
CA LEU A 24 -5.77 9.23 -5.51
C LEU A 24 -5.21 9.80 -6.82
N ASP A 25 -5.98 10.66 -7.47
CA ASP A 25 -5.44 11.40 -8.60
C ASP A 25 -4.73 12.68 -8.13
N GLN A 26 -4.22 13.45 -9.08
CA GLN A 26 -3.45 14.67 -8.78
C GLN A 26 -4.25 15.76 -8.09
N THR A 27 -5.58 15.68 -8.16
CA THR A 27 -6.47 16.64 -7.48
C THR A 27 -6.86 16.18 -6.08
N GLY A 28 -6.40 14.98 -5.67
CA GLY A 28 -6.75 14.39 -4.39
C GLY A 28 -8.06 13.60 -4.40
N THR A 29 -8.65 13.40 -5.57
CA THR A 29 -9.89 12.63 -5.68
C THR A 29 -9.58 11.15 -5.59
N VAL A 30 -10.34 10.42 -4.77
CA VAL A 30 -10.20 8.96 -4.63
C VAL A 30 -10.69 8.29 -5.91
N ARG A 31 -9.80 7.57 -6.56
CA ARG A 31 -10.10 6.84 -7.80
C ARG A 31 -10.36 5.36 -7.57
N ALA A 32 -9.79 4.81 -6.50
CA ALA A 32 -10.00 3.41 -6.12
C ALA A 32 -9.70 3.23 -4.64
N LYS A 33 -10.36 2.24 -4.04
CA LYS A 33 -10.12 1.83 -2.67
C LYS A 33 -10.02 0.31 -2.62
N TYR A 34 -8.96 -0.18 -2.01
CA TYR A 34 -8.74 -1.61 -1.85
C TYR A 34 -8.77 -1.94 -0.35
N CYS A 35 -9.77 -2.72 0.06
CA CYS A 35 -9.90 -3.17 1.44
C CYS A 35 -9.01 -4.39 1.68
N LEU A 36 -8.32 -4.40 2.81
CA LEU A 36 -7.34 -5.42 3.13
C LEU A 36 -7.69 -6.14 4.43
N PRO A 37 -7.20 -7.38 4.61
CA PRO A 37 -7.44 -8.13 5.84
C PRO A 37 -6.51 -7.70 6.98
N ALA A 38 -6.23 -6.43 7.08
CA ALA A 38 -5.39 -5.84 8.13
C ALA A 38 -5.86 -4.40 8.38
N VAL A 39 -6.10 -4.06 9.63
CA VAL A 39 -6.61 -2.73 9.97
C VAL A 39 -5.51 -1.68 9.87
N ASN A 40 -4.31 -2.01 10.33
CA ASN A 40 -3.19 -1.06 10.36
C ASN A 40 -2.27 -1.30 9.16
N VAL A 41 -2.65 -0.71 8.03
CA VAL A 41 -1.87 -0.75 6.79
C VAL A 41 -0.80 0.33 6.87
N THR A 42 0.47 -0.03 6.65
CA THR A 42 1.58 0.86 6.95
C THR A 42 2.23 1.48 5.72
N ASN A 43 2.41 0.71 4.65
CA ASN A 43 3.07 1.23 3.46
C ASN A 43 2.62 0.45 2.24
N VAL A 44 2.87 1.03 1.07
CA VAL A 44 2.52 0.43 -0.21
C VAL A 44 3.63 0.76 -1.22
N CYS A 45 3.99 -0.22 -2.04
CA CYS A 45 4.99 0.00 -3.08
C CYS A 45 4.73 -0.91 -4.27
N PHE A 46 5.27 -0.51 -5.41
CA PHE A 46 5.29 -1.36 -6.60
C PHE A 46 6.60 -2.15 -6.64
N ALA A 47 6.51 -3.43 -6.95
CA ALA A 47 7.64 -4.35 -6.95
C ALA A 47 7.63 -5.21 -8.22
N GLY A 48 8.68 -6.03 -8.39
CA GLY A 48 8.86 -6.88 -9.55
C GLY A 48 9.70 -6.20 -10.63
N GLU A 49 10.09 -6.96 -11.64
CA GLU A 49 11.00 -6.47 -12.70
C GLU A 49 10.40 -5.32 -13.50
N VAL A 50 9.09 -5.33 -13.70
CA VAL A 50 8.38 -4.28 -14.43
C VAL A 50 7.53 -3.40 -13.52
N LEU A 51 7.71 -3.51 -12.21
CA LEU A 51 7.05 -2.70 -11.19
C LEU A 51 5.51 -2.74 -11.28
N ASP A 52 4.97 -3.91 -11.58
CA ASP A 52 3.53 -4.09 -11.71
C ASP A 52 2.90 -4.90 -10.56
N ARG A 53 3.69 -5.27 -9.57
CA ARG A 53 3.22 -5.96 -8.38
C ARG A 53 3.04 -4.95 -7.25
N LEU A 54 1.83 -4.86 -6.73
CA LEU A 54 1.51 -3.90 -5.67
C LEU A 54 1.55 -4.59 -4.32
N ILE A 55 2.55 -4.25 -3.52
CA ILE A 55 2.83 -4.90 -2.24
C ILE A 55 2.52 -3.92 -1.11
N VAL A 56 1.82 -4.42 -0.11
CA VAL A 56 1.37 -3.63 1.03
C VAL A 56 1.90 -4.28 2.31
N SER A 57 2.43 -3.46 3.21
CA SER A 57 2.83 -3.91 4.54
C SER A 57 1.78 -3.53 5.58
N SER A 58 1.74 -4.29 6.65
CA SER A 58 0.78 -4.08 7.73
C SER A 58 1.44 -4.34 9.07
N ALA A 59 0.82 -3.83 10.13
CA ALA A 59 1.30 -4.01 11.48
C ALA A 59 0.29 -4.79 12.30
N ARG A 60 0.81 -5.71 13.12
CA ARG A 60 0.02 -6.37 14.13
C ARG A 60 0.24 -5.63 15.44
N ILE A 61 -0.72 -4.80 15.80
CA ILE A 61 -0.73 -4.16 17.10
C ILE A 61 -1.85 -4.83 17.89
N SER A 62 -1.54 -5.28 19.10
CA SER A 62 -2.54 -5.82 20.00
C SER A 62 -3.59 -4.73 20.22
N ALA A 63 -4.69 -4.85 19.51
CA ALA A 63 -5.77 -3.90 19.61
C ALA A 63 -7.00 -4.67 20.06
N ASP A 64 -7.42 -4.40 21.28
CA ASP A 64 -8.61 -5.03 21.87
C ASP A 64 -9.89 -4.67 21.11
N HIS A 65 -9.75 -3.80 20.10
CA HIS A 65 -10.87 -3.26 19.35
C HIS A 65 -11.01 -3.84 17.95
N HIS A 66 -10.05 -4.65 17.49
CA HIS A 66 -10.10 -5.21 16.14
C HIS A 66 -10.70 -6.61 16.18
N LYS A 67 -11.63 -6.86 15.27
CA LYS A 67 -12.20 -8.20 15.11
C LYS A 67 -11.20 -9.08 14.36
N PRO A 68 -11.00 -10.33 14.78
CA PRO A 68 -10.05 -11.23 14.10
C PRO A 68 -10.32 -11.38 12.60
N GLU A 69 -11.57 -11.40 12.20
CA GLU A 69 -11.95 -11.53 10.78
C GLU A 69 -11.57 -10.30 9.95
N GLU A 70 -11.34 -9.16 10.58
CA GLU A 70 -10.92 -7.94 9.89
C GLU A 70 -9.41 -7.76 9.90
N ASP A 71 -8.68 -8.55 10.70
CA ASP A 71 -7.27 -8.34 10.97
C ASP A 71 -6.44 -9.61 10.84
N TYR A 72 -6.95 -10.63 10.12
CA TYR A 72 -6.24 -11.90 10.04
C TYR A 72 -4.92 -11.81 9.24
N GLY A 73 -4.76 -10.77 8.42
CA GLY A 73 -3.52 -10.51 7.68
C GLY A 73 -2.54 -9.57 8.37
N ALA A 74 -2.84 -9.16 9.61
CA ALA A 74 -2.01 -8.19 10.33
C ALA A 74 -0.58 -8.69 10.50
N GLY A 75 0.39 -7.81 10.23
CA GLY A 75 1.81 -8.11 10.32
C GLY A 75 2.39 -8.83 9.10
N GLN A 76 1.59 -9.08 8.09
CA GLN A 76 2.01 -9.75 6.86
C GLN A 76 2.17 -8.76 5.71
N LEU A 77 2.90 -9.19 4.68
CA LEU A 77 2.90 -8.53 3.39
C LEU A 77 1.72 -9.05 2.57
N ILE A 78 1.02 -8.15 1.92
CA ILE A 78 -0.18 -8.47 1.16
C ILE A 78 0.01 -7.94 -0.26
N GLU A 79 -0.30 -8.76 -1.25
CA GLU A 79 -0.26 -8.31 -2.64
C GLU A 79 -1.69 -7.99 -3.11
N ILE A 80 -1.88 -6.80 -3.67
CA ILE A 80 -3.14 -6.41 -4.29
C ILE A 80 -3.10 -6.84 -5.76
N MET A 81 -4.06 -7.67 -6.16
CA MET A 81 -4.17 -8.19 -7.52
C MET A 81 -5.19 -7.36 -8.32
N GLY A 82 -5.03 -7.36 -9.64
CA GLY A 82 -6.01 -6.76 -10.54
C GLY A 82 -6.05 -5.23 -10.56
N HIS A 83 -5.05 -4.56 -10.02
CA HIS A 83 -5.01 -3.10 -9.92
C HIS A 83 -4.71 -2.39 -11.25
N LYS A 84 -4.11 -3.09 -12.22
CA LYS A 84 -3.80 -2.60 -13.57
C LYS A 84 -2.90 -1.38 -13.64
N SER A 85 -2.08 -1.15 -12.62
CA SER A 85 -1.15 -0.03 -12.53
C SER A 85 0.28 -0.53 -12.43
N SER A 86 1.24 0.34 -12.67
CA SER A 86 2.65 0.04 -12.49
C SER A 86 3.36 1.24 -11.87
N GLY A 87 4.45 0.97 -11.17
CA GLY A 87 5.21 1.99 -10.50
C GLY A 87 6.26 2.65 -11.38
N ILE A 88 7.01 3.55 -10.78
CA ILE A 88 8.16 4.20 -11.39
C ILE A 88 9.42 3.76 -10.66
N LYS A 89 10.53 3.72 -11.38
CA LYS A 89 11.81 3.34 -10.81
C LYS A 89 12.20 4.33 -9.72
N GLN A 90 12.49 3.81 -8.53
CA GLN A 90 12.91 4.63 -7.40
C GLN A 90 14.36 5.08 -7.58
N CYS A 91 14.66 6.25 -7.02
CA CYS A 91 16.02 6.74 -6.95
C CYS A 91 16.87 5.82 -6.06
N GLN A 92 18.06 5.51 -6.53
CA GLN A 92 18.99 4.71 -5.74
C GLN A 92 19.86 5.63 -4.88
N ALA A 93 20.05 5.23 -3.64
CA ALA A 93 21.00 5.92 -2.78
C ALA A 93 22.43 5.65 -3.27
N GLN A 94 23.26 6.68 -3.29
CA GLN A 94 24.67 6.53 -3.61
C GLN A 94 25.46 6.61 -2.31
N ILE A 95 26.27 5.58 -2.08
CA ILE A 95 27.07 5.48 -0.87
C ILE A 95 28.48 5.96 -1.22
N PRO A 96 28.99 7.01 -0.56
CA PRO A 96 30.36 7.47 -0.78
C PRO A 96 31.37 6.36 -0.45
N LYS A 97 32.40 6.26 -1.27
CA LYS A 97 33.49 5.29 -1.04
C LYS A 97 34.58 5.90 -0.18
#